data_fdd29b6667c8e26dc2e60f8d7cbe26fe
#
_entry.id   fdd29b6667c8e26dc2e60f8d7cbe26fe
#
_cell.length_a   1.000
_cell.length_b   1.000
_cell.length_c   1.000
_cell.angle_alpha   90.00
_cell.angle_beta   90.00
_cell.angle_gamma   90.00
#
_symmetry.space_group_name_H-M   'P 1'
#
loop_
_entity.id
_entity.type
_entity.pdbx_description
1 polymer ?
#
loop_
_entity_poly.entity_id
_entity_poly.type
_entity_poly.pdbx_seq_one_letter_code
_entity_poly.pdbx_strand_id
1 'polypeptide(L)'
;MRLSLKMSLECRVLGMADTSRPRRATPSTLRDRTRQAMRAEVSAVAFRLFAEQGFDKTTVDQIAAEAGLSRATFFRYFGTKEDVVLGDLEDLGRDVAGRLAERPADERPWDSLRRAFDALTDFNADEPENALAYVRMLYEAPSLKARHWEKQQAWQELLVPEVARRLGTDPAAAEDPRARALVSSALACKDAATDAWTACNGAVPLAVLIDRAMGALTA
;
A
#
# COMPACT_ATOMS: atom_id res chain seq x y z
N MET A 1 23.32 8.14 12.97
CA MET A 1 21.98 8.14 12.36
C MET A 1 21.90 7.50 10.96
N ARG A 2 23.01 7.36 10.21
CA ARG A 2 23.02 6.75 8.85
C ARG A 2 23.07 5.21 8.80
N LEU A 3 23.48 4.51 9.87
CA LEU A 3 23.57 3.03 9.89
C LEU A 3 22.22 2.34 10.20
N SER A 4 21.31 2.99 10.91
CA SER A 4 20.01 2.40 11.28
C SER A 4 19.10 2.19 10.08
N LEU A 5 19.11 3.13 9.12
CA LEU A 5 18.28 3.06 7.91
C LEU A 5 18.58 1.83 7.03
N LYS A 6 19.85 1.41 7.01
CA LYS A 6 20.31 0.29 6.16
C LYS A 6 19.89 -1.08 6.69
N MET A 7 19.84 -1.24 8.02
CA MET A 7 19.49 -2.51 8.65
C MET A 7 17.98 -2.79 8.64
N SER A 8 17.16 -1.75 8.73
CA SER A 8 15.71 -1.87 8.80
C SER A 8 15.02 -2.14 7.46
N LEU A 9 15.56 -1.59 6.37
CA LEU A 9 15.10 -1.94 5.01
C LEU A 9 15.43 -3.40 4.65
N GLU A 10 16.62 -3.88 5.06
CA GLU A 10 17.05 -5.26 4.81
C GLU A 10 16.16 -6.30 5.53
N CYS A 11 15.62 -6.00 6.72
CA CYS A 11 14.72 -6.90 7.45
C CYS A 11 13.33 -7.06 6.80
N ARG A 12 12.78 -5.99 6.22
CA ARG A 12 11.50 -6.06 5.48
C ARG A 12 11.60 -6.85 4.19
N VAL A 13 12.76 -6.77 3.55
CA VAL A 13 13.09 -7.48 2.30
C VAL A 13 13.26 -8.98 2.53
N LEU A 14 13.69 -9.41 3.73
CA LEU A 14 14.01 -10.82 4.01
C LEU A 14 12.83 -11.64 4.55
N GLY A 15 11.60 -11.09 4.62
CA GLY A 15 10.38 -11.85 4.90
C GLY A 15 10.48 -12.70 6.16
N MET A 16 10.95 -12.16 7.28
CA MET A 16 10.89 -12.87 8.55
C MET A 16 9.45 -12.94 9.02
N ALA A 17 8.83 -14.06 8.68
CA ALA A 17 7.48 -14.42 8.99
C ALA A 17 7.23 -14.39 10.51
N ASP A 18 6.27 -13.59 10.90
CA ASP A 18 5.57 -13.76 12.17
C ASP A 18 4.83 -15.11 12.15
N THR A 19 5.13 -15.96 13.14
CA THR A 19 4.64 -17.33 13.27
C THR A 19 3.27 -17.42 13.94
N SER A 20 2.30 -16.60 13.59
CA SER A 20 0.96 -16.69 14.12
C SER A 20 -0.14 -16.63 13.06
N ARG A 21 -0.38 -17.74 12.44
CA ARG A 21 -1.54 -18.37 11.80
C ARG A 21 -1.25 -18.90 10.39
N PRO A 22 -1.60 -20.15 10.07
CA PRO A 22 -1.36 -20.70 8.74
C PRO A 22 -2.39 -20.13 7.76
N ARG A 23 -2.01 -19.10 6.98
CA ARG A 23 -2.68 -18.83 5.70
C ARG A 23 -2.45 -20.06 4.81
N ARG A 24 -3.51 -20.63 4.26
CA ARG A 24 -3.42 -21.52 3.10
C ARG A 24 -2.98 -20.69 1.90
N ALA A 25 -1.69 -20.31 1.88
CA ALA A 25 -1.08 -19.77 0.70
C ALA A 25 -0.95 -20.89 -0.32
N THR A 26 -1.41 -20.68 -1.54
CA THR A 26 -0.97 -21.47 -2.70
C THR A 26 0.56 -21.51 -2.67
N PRO A 27 1.20 -22.68 -2.76
CA PRO A 27 2.64 -22.79 -2.65
C PRO A 27 3.29 -21.93 -3.74
N SER A 28 3.94 -20.83 -3.34
CA SER A 28 4.68 -19.98 -4.26
C SER A 28 5.78 -20.82 -4.93
N THR A 29 5.85 -20.79 -6.25
CA THR A 29 6.87 -21.52 -6.99
C THR A 29 8.25 -20.95 -6.67
N LEU A 30 9.33 -21.70 -6.91
CA LEU A 30 10.69 -21.18 -6.78
C LEU A 30 10.89 -19.92 -7.63
N ARG A 31 10.26 -19.88 -8.80
CA ARG A 31 10.25 -18.70 -9.68
C ARG A 31 9.64 -17.47 -9.02
N ASP A 32 8.50 -17.64 -8.34
CA ASP A 32 7.81 -16.53 -7.69
C ASP A 32 8.65 -15.99 -6.53
N ARG A 33 9.25 -16.88 -5.74
CA ARG A 33 10.14 -16.50 -4.64
C ARG A 33 11.39 -15.75 -5.14
N THR A 34 12.03 -16.25 -6.20
CA THR A 34 13.20 -15.57 -6.80
C THR A 34 12.80 -14.20 -7.36
N ARG A 35 11.64 -14.11 -8.03
CA ARG A 35 11.12 -12.85 -8.55
C ARG A 35 10.85 -11.85 -7.42
N GLN A 36 10.23 -12.31 -6.35
CA GLN A 36 9.93 -11.47 -5.18
C GLN A 36 11.20 -10.99 -4.48
N ALA A 37 12.18 -11.87 -4.26
CA ALA A 37 13.48 -11.50 -3.68
C ALA A 37 14.21 -10.45 -4.54
N MET A 38 14.23 -10.65 -5.87
CA MET A 38 14.82 -9.68 -6.80
C MET A 38 14.11 -8.32 -6.76
N ARG A 39 12.77 -8.32 -6.73
CA ARG A 39 12.00 -7.06 -6.61
C ARG A 39 12.33 -6.34 -5.32
N ALA A 40 12.38 -7.06 -4.21
CA ALA A 40 12.71 -6.52 -2.91
C ALA A 40 14.11 -5.87 -2.87
N GLU A 41 15.11 -6.53 -3.43
CA GLU A 41 16.47 -6.00 -3.52
C GLU A 41 16.55 -4.72 -4.36
N VAL A 42 15.92 -4.71 -5.54
CA VAL A 42 15.87 -3.52 -6.41
C VAL A 42 15.11 -2.37 -5.72
N SER A 43 14.01 -2.67 -5.02
CA SER A 43 13.27 -1.66 -4.26
C SER A 43 14.15 -1.04 -3.15
N ALA A 44 14.89 -1.86 -2.40
CA ALA A 44 15.80 -1.35 -1.35
C ALA A 44 16.87 -0.40 -1.93
N VAL A 45 17.46 -0.76 -3.06
CA VAL A 45 18.42 0.12 -3.77
C VAL A 45 17.75 1.42 -4.21
N ALA A 46 16.58 1.33 -4.82
CA ALA A 46 15.84 2.50 -5.31
C ALA A 46 15.47 3.46 -4.17
N PHE A 47 14.92 2.94 -3.07
CA PHE A 47 14.56 3.77 -1.91
C PHE A 47 15.76 4.46 -1.28
N ARG A 48 16.92 3.80 -1.23
CA ARG A 48 18.17 4.43 -0.79
C ARG A 48 18.55 5.61 -1.70
N LEU A 49 18.52 5.41 -3.02
CA LEU A 49 18.82 6.47 -3.99
C LEU A 49 17.80 7.62 -3.91
N PHE A 50 16.51 7.30 -3.73
CA PHE A 50 15.47 8.33 -3.55
C PHE A 50 15.71 9.17 -2.28
N ALA A 51 16.14 8.54 -1.20
CA ALA A 51 16.47 9.26 0.04
C ALA A 51 17.73 10.13 -0.08
N GLU A 52 18.73 9.71 -0.87
CA GLU A 52 19.99 10.42 -1.03
C GLU A 52 19.90 11.61 -1.97
N GLN A 53 19.20 11.49 -3.10
CA GLN A 53 19.20 12.49 -4.18
C GLN A 53 17.81 12.96 -4.62
N GLY A 54 16.76 12.40 -4.04
CA GLY A 54 15.36 12.70 -4.37
C GLY A 54 14.83 11.81 -5.51
N PHE A 55 13.48 11.61 -5.50
CA PHE A 55 12.80 10.76 -6.48
C PHE A 55 13.01 11.24 -7.93
N ASP A 56 12.79 12.53 -8.20
CA ASP A 56 12.82 13.08 -9.57
C ASP A 56 14.21 13.00 -10.21
N LYS A 57 15.26 13.15 -9.40
CA LYS A 57 16.66 13.10 -9.87
C LYS A 57 17.19 11.68 -10.07
N THR A 58 16.52 10.68 -9.50
CA THR A 58 16.92 9.29 -9.62
C THR A 58 16.44 8.71 -10.95
N THR A 59 17.34 8.08 -11.70
CA THR A 59 17.04 7.46 -12.99
C THR A 59 16.98 5.95 -12.88
N VAL A 60 16.24 5.30 -13.80
CA VAL A 60 16.22 3.83 -13.93
C VAL A 60 17.61 3.26 -14.14
N ASP A 61 18.46 3.96 -14.91
CA ASP A 61 19.81 3.50 -15.20
C ASP A 61 20.69 3.48 -13.93
N GLN A 62 20.53 4.46 -13.04
CA GLN A 62 21.23 4.47 -11.75
C GLN A 62 20.73 3.32 -10.86
N ILE A 63 19.41 3.11 -10.77
CA ILE A 63 18.84 2.01 -9.97
C ILE A 63 19.33 0.67 -10.49
N ALA A 64 19.28 0.44 -11.81
CA ALA A 64 19.70 -0.79 -12.42
C ALA A 64 21.20 -1.05 -12.19
N ALA A 65 22.05 -0.05 -12.43
CA ALA A 65 23.49 -0.15 -12.23
C ALA A 65 23.85 -0.50 -10.78
N GLU A 66 23.25 0.20 -9.81
CA GLU A 66 23.50 0.01 -8.39
C GLU A 66 22.99 -1.35 -7.88
N ALA A 67 21.89 -1.86 -8.49
CA ALA A 67 21.36 -3.20 -8.22
C ALA A 67 22.08 -4.32 -9.00
N GLY A 68 23.12 -4.00 -9.78
CA GLY A 68 23.85 -4.97 -10.59
C GLY A 68 23.05 -5.56 -11.76
N LEU A 69 22.04 -4.83 -12.25
CA LEU A 69 21.14 -5.26 -13.32
C LEU A 69 21.39 -4.50 -14.62
N SER A 70 21.09 -5.16 -15.75
CA SER A 70 20.93 -4.42 -17.00
C SER A 70 19.61 -3.66 -17.01
N ARG A 71 19.54 -2.54 -17.76
CA ARG A 71 18.30 -1.79 -17.99
C ARG A 71 17.15 -2.68 -18.49
N ALA A 72 17.44 -3.61 -19.41
CA ALA A 72 16.45 -4.57 -19.91
C ALA A 72 15.93 -5.50 -18.80
N THR A 73 16.80 -5.92 -17.89
CA THR A 73 16.42 -6.73 -16.73
C THR A 73 15.54 -5.92 -15.78
N PHE A 74 15.86 -4.67 -15.51
CA PHE A 74 15.01 -3.79 -14.71
C PHE A 74 13.59 -3.72 -15.29
N PHE A 75 13.44 -3.38 -16.57
CA PHE A 75 12.11 -3.27 -17.21
C PHE A 75 11.34 -4.59 -17.30
N ARG A 76 12.00 -5.72 -17.19
CA ARG A 76 11.32 -7.03 -17.09
C ARG A 76 10.64 -7.24 -15.73
N TYR A 77 11.14 -6.62 -14.65
CA TYR A 77 10.60 -6.72 -13.30
C TYR A 77 9.68 -5.53 -12.95
N PHE A 78 10.00 -4.36 -13.49
CA PHE A 78 9.30 -3.10 -13.24
C PHE A 78 9.07 -2.39 -14.56
N GLY A 79 7.91 -1.78 -14.75
CA GLY A 79 7.64 -0.97 -15.95
C GLY A 79 8.33 0.39 -15.90
N THR A 80 8.34 1.02 -14.71
CA THR A 80 8.89 2.37 -14.49
C THR A 80 9.54 2.44 -13.10
N LYS A 81 10.19 3.57 -12.78
CA LYS A 81 10.68 3.82 -11.41
C LYS A 81 9.53 4.06 -10.42
N GLU A 82 8.42 4.58 -10.92
CA GLU A 82 7.18 4.73 -10.16
C GLU A 82 6.62 3.37 -9.72
N ASP A 83 6.70 2.35 -10.57
CA ASP A 83 6.23 1.00 -10.25
C ASP A 83 7.08 0.31 -9.16
N VAL A 84 8.33 0.75 -8.97
CA VAL A 84 9.14 0.30 -7.83
C VAL A 84 8.54 0.78 -6.51
N VAL A 85 8.08 2.03 -6.50
CA VAL A 85 7.46 2.65 -5.31
C VAL A 85 6.04 2.13 -5.09
N LEU A 86 5.26 2.02 -6.16
CA LEU A 86 3.82 1.75 -6.10
C LEU A 86 3.48 0.25 -6.09
N GLY A 87 4.46 -0.63 -6.30
CA GLY A 87 4.23 -2.08 -6.28
C GLY A 87 3.67 -2.57 -4.95
N ASP A 88 4.18 -2.03 -3.85
CA ASP A 88 3.72 -2.37 -2.50
C ASP A 88 2.27 -1.92 -2.23
N LEU A 89 1.79 -0.85 -2.90
CA LEU A 89 0.40 -0.40 -2.77
C LEU A 89 -0.61 -1.37 -3.41
N GLU A 90 -0.22 -2.11 -4.44
CA GLU A 90 -1.10 -3.15 -5.01
C GLU A 90 -1.25 -4.33 -4.05
N ASP A 91 -0.13 -4.75 -3.44
CA ASP A 91 -0.14 -5.82 -2.44
C ASP A 91 -0.94 -5.40 -1.21
N LEU A 92 -0.76 -4.17 -0.76
CA LEU A 92 -1.52 -3.60 0.34
C LEU A 92 -3.02 -3.52 0.03
N GLY A 93 -3.41 -3.13 -1.20
CA GLY A 93 -4.81 -3.15 -1.62
C GLY A 93 -5.43 -4.54 -1.60
N ARG A 94 -4.67 -5.56 -1.99
CA ARG A 94 -5.10 -6.97 -1.89
C ARG A 94 -5.22 -7.43 -0.44
N ASP A 95 -4.33 -6.97 0.46
CA ASP A 95 -4.43 -7.29 1.88
C ASP A 95 -5.67 -6.65 2.51
N VAL A 96 -5.94 -5.38 2.22
CA VAL A 96 -7.18 -4.70 2.65
C VAL A 96 -8.42 -5.45 2.17
N ALA A 97 -8.47 -5.86 0.88
CA ALA A 97 -9.58 -6.62 0.33
C ALA A 97 -9.73 -8.00 1.00
N GLY A 98 -8.63 -8.68 1.27
CA GLY A 98 -8.63 -9.95 2.01
C GLY A 98 -9.18 -9.80 3.43
N ARG A 99 -8.72 -8.78 4.17
CA ARG A 99 -9.24 -8.48 5.52
C ARG A 99 -10.73 -8.11 5.49
N LEU A 100 -11.16 -7.36 4.48
CA LEU A 100 -12.58 -7.04 4.30
C LEU A 100 -13.42 -8.31 4.11
N ALA A 101 -12.96 -9.24 3.28
CA ALA A 101 -13.66 -10.50 3.03
C ALA A 101 -13.74 -11.41 4.28
N GLU A 102 -12.74 -11.35 5.16
CA GLU A 102 -12.68 -12.12 6.41
C GLU A 102 -13.55 -11.51 7.55
N ARG A 103 -14.10 -10.30 7.40
CA ARG A 103 -14.95 -9.68 8.42
C ARG A 103 -16.27 -10.43 8.61
N PRO A 104 -16.87 -10.44 9.82
CA PRO A 104 -18.17 -11.04 10.07
C PRO A 104 -19.24 -10.55 9.08
N ALA A 105 -20.11 -11.45 8.63
CA ALA A 105 -21.10 -11.14 7.59
C ALA A 105 -22.21 -10.16 8.07
N ASP A 106 -22.45 -10.13 9.36
CA ASP A 106 -23.44 -9.26 10.04
C ASP A 106 -22.87 -7.89 10.44
N GLU A 107 -21.56 -7.68 10.27
CA GLU A 107 -20.94 -6.39 10.53
C GLU A 107 -21.37 -5.37 9.46
N ARG A 108 -21.65 -4.13 9.87
CA ARG A 108 -22.02 -3.08 8.91
C ARG A 108 -20.88 -2.84 7.91
N PRO A 109 -21.19 -2.66 6.61
CA PRO A 109 -20.16 -2.48 5.58
C PRO A 109 -19.14 -1.36 5.87
N TRP A 110 -19.60 -0.26 6.49
CA TRP A 110 -18.75 0.86 6.88
C TRP A 110 -17.73 0.48 7.97
N ASP A 111 -18.17 -0.25 8.98
CA ASP A 111 -17.31 -0.72 10.08
C ASP A 111 -16.32 -1.78 9.57
N SER A 112 -16.77 -2.65 8.66
CA SER A 112 -15.91 -3.63 7.99
C SER A 112 -14.79 -2.97 7.18
N LEU A 113 -15.12 -1.91 6.42
CA LEU A 113 -14.13 -1.11 5.68
C LEU A 113 -13.13 -0.46 6.64
N ARG A 114 -13.62 0.13 7.74
CA ARG A 114 -12.74 0.73 8.74
C ARG A 114 -11.75 -0.30 9.30
N ARG A 115 -12.22 -1.49 9.67
CA ARG A 115 -11.38 -2.56 10.20
C ARG A 115 -10.41 -3.14 9.17
N ALA A 116 -10.83 -3.21 7.91
CA ALA A 116 -9.95 -3.65 6.83
C ALA A 116 -8.74 -2.70 6.66
N PHE A 117 -8.91 -1.41 6.93
CA PHE A 117 -7.83 -0.42 6.89
C PHE A 117 -6.78 -0.57 8.00
N ASP A 118 -6.97 -1.46 8.98
CA ASP A 118 -5.90 -1.80 9.94
C ASP A 118 -4.67 -2.39 9.21
N ALA A 119 -4.84 -2.95 7.99
CA ALA A 119 -3.73 -3.33 7.13
C ALA A 119 -2.73 -2.19 6.87
N LEU A 120 -3.23 -0.97 6.72
CA LEU A 120 -2.41 0.23 6.50
C LEU A 120 -1.56 0.58 7.73
N THR A 121 -2.13 0.41 8.90
CA THR A 121 -1.45 0.71 10.16
C THR A 121 -0.40 -0.34 10.48
N ASP A 122 -0.71 -1.62 10.21
CA ASP A 122 0.23 -2.72 10.37
C ASP A 122 1.43 -2.57 9.41
N PHE A 123 1.16 -2.17 8.15
CA PHE A 123 2.21 -1.88 7.17
C PHE A 123 3.19 -0.79 7.63
N ASN A 124 2.69 0.20 8.39
CA ASN A 124 3.47 1.33 8.86
C ASN A 124 4.03 1.16 10.28
N ALA A 125 3.65 0.09 11.00
CA ALA A 125 3.93 -0.06 12.42
C ALA A 125 5.41 -0.33 12.74
N ASP A 126 6.08 -1.14 11.90
CA ASP A 126 7.43 -1.59 12.19
C ASP A 126 8.49 -0.48 12.07
N GLU A 127 8.26 0.48 11.15
CA GLU A 127 9.21 1.57 10.86
C GLU A 127 8.48 2.89 10.55
N PRO A 128 7.96 3.58 11.56
CA PRO A 128 7.12 4.78 11.34
C PRO A 128 7.82 5.92 10.59
N GLU A 129 9.13 6.11 10.83
CA GLU A 129 9.92 7.16 10.15
C GLU A 129 10.08 6.87 8.66
N ASN A 130 10.32 5.61 8.29
CA ASN A 130 10.44 5.19 6.90
C ASN A 130 9.07 5.24 6.20
N ALA A 131 8.02 4.84 6.90
CA ALA A 131 6.65 4.94 6.40
C ALA A 131 6.25 6.39 6.11
N LEU A 132 6.61 7.31 7.02
CA LEU A 132 6.37 8.74 6.82
C LEU A 132 7.15 9.31 5.63
N ALA A 133 8.43 8.95 5.50
CA ALA A 133 9.25 9.36 4.36
C ALA A 133 8.70 8.83 3.02
N TYR A 134 8.26 7.57 3.02
CA TYR A 134 7.61 6.94 1.87
C TYR A 134 6.32 7.66 1.45
N VAL A 135 5.42 7.91 2.40
CA VAL A 135 4.15 8.59 2.13
C VAL A 135 4.39 10.02 1.62
N ARG A 136 5.32 10.76 2.22
CA ARG A 136 5.70 12.10 1.73
C ARG A 136 6.17 12.05 0.29
N MET A 137 7.06 11.13 -0.06
CA MET A 137 7.53 10.97 -1.43
C MET A 137 6.38 10.72 -2.41
N LEU A 138 5.38 9.90 -2.02
CA LEU A 138 4.18 9.63 -2.82
C LEU A 138 3.37 10.90 -3.14
N TYR A 139 3.30 11.83 -2.19
CA TYR A 139 2.49 13.03 -2.33
C TYR A 139 3.27 14.24 -2.88
N GLU A 140 4.59 14.27 -2.73
CA GLU A 140 5.43 15.38 -3.20
C GLU A 140 5.81 15.25 -4.67
N ALA A 141 6.05 14.03 -5.18
CA ALA A 141 6.43 13.82 -6.57
C ALA A 141 5.18 13.77 -7.48
N PRO A 142 5.03 14.71 -8.46
CA PRO A 142 3.83 14.80 -9.30
C PRO A 142 3.53 13.52 -10.10
N SER A 143 4.57 12.81 -10.59
CA SER A 143 4.42 11.57 -11.33
C SER A 143 3.91 10.42 -10.44
N LEU A 144 4.36 10.36 -9.18
CA LEU A 144 3.88 9.40 -8.20
C LEU A 144 2.43 9.69 -7.79
N LYS A 145 2.09 10.97 -7.61
CA LYS A 145 0.73 11.40 -7.27
C LYS A 145 -0.28 10.99 -8.34
N ALA A 146 0.03 11.19 -9.62
CA ALA A 146 -0.84 10.77 -10.72
C ALA A 146 -1.07 9.24 -10.71
N ARG A 147 0.02 8.47 -10.58
CA ARG A 147 -0.05 7.00 -10.50
C ARG A 147 -0.74 6.49 -9.24
N HIS A 148 -0.61 7.20 -8.12
CA HIS A 148 -1.33 6.87 -6.89
C HIS A 148 -2.85 6.93 -7.10
N TRP A 149 -3.37 7.91 -7.84
CA TRP A 149 -4.78 8.00 -8.20
C TRP A 149 -5.24 6.81 -9.08
N GLU A 150 -4.42 6.37 -10.04
CA GLU A 150 -4.71 5.16 -10.82
C GLU A 150 -4.83 3.91 -9.92
N LYS A 151 -3.91 3.77 -8.94
CA LYS A 151 -3.95 2.66 -7.99
C LYS A 151 -5.16 2.71 -7.05
N GLN A 152 -5.63 3.89 -6.69
CA GLN A 152 -6.86 4.04 -5.91
C GLN A 152 -8.10 3.54 -6.68
N GLN A 153 -8.16 3.75 -8.00
CA GLN A 153 -9.22 3.16 -8.81
C GLN A 153 -9.17 1.63 -8.76
N ALA A 154 -7.98 1.03 -8.84
CA ALA A 154 -7.82 -0.42 -8.68
C ALA A 154 -8.29 -0.92 -7.30
N TRP A 155 -8.08 -0.15 -6.22
CA TRP A 155 -8.62 -0.49 -4.90
C TRP A 155 -10.14 -0.47 -4.86
N GLN A 156 -10.78 0.48 -5.55
CA GLN A 156 -12.25 0.47 -5.68
C GLN A 156 -12.75 -0.82 -6.34
N GLU A 157 -12.10 -1.24 -7.42
CA GLU A 157 -12.46 -2.48 -8.12
C GLU A 157 -12.30 -3.73 -7.24
N LEU A 158 -11.32 -3.73 -6.33
CA LEU A 158 -11.12 -4.82 -5.37
C LEU A 158 -12.15 -4.83 -4.23
N LEU A 159 -12.57 -3.66 -3.75
CA LEU A 159 -13.40 -3.53 -2.54
C LEU A 159 -14.90 -3.51 -2.82
N VAL A 160 -15.33 -2.91 -3.95
CA VAL A 160 -16.75 -2.75 -4.30
C VAL A 160 -17.51 -4.07 -4.34
N PRO A 161 -17.01 -5.16 -4.95
CA PRO A 161 -17.74 -6.43 -4.99
C PRO A 161 -18.08 -6.99 -3.61
N GLU A 162 -17.16 -6.92 -2.65
CA GLU A 162 -17.39 -7.41 -1.31
C GLU A 162 -18.37 -6.52 -0.52
N VAL A 163 -18.28 -5.20 -0.69
CA VAL A 163 -19.25 -4.27 -0.07
C VAL A 163 -20.65 -4.47 -0.65
N ALA A 164 -20.78 -4.67 -1.99
CA ALA A 164 -22.05 -4.97 -2.63
C ALA A 164 -22.67 -6.27 -2.09
N ARG A 165 -21.83 -7.33 -1.96
CA ARG A 165 -22.27 -8.59 -1.35
C ARG A 165 -22.83 -8.40 0.06
N ARG A 166 -22.20 -7.56 0.89
CA ARG A 166 -22.66 -7.24 2.27
C ARG A 166 -23.93 -6.42 2.29
N LEU A 167 -24.15 -5.58 1.29
CA LEU A 167 -25.40 -4.83 1.11
C LEU A 167 -26.53 -5.67 0.51
N GLY A 168 -26.25 -6.90 0.08
CA GLY A 168 -27.22 -7.73 -0.64
C GLY A 168 -27.56 -7.19 -2.01
N THR A 169 -26.60 -6.52 -2.69
CA THR A 169 -26.79 -5.92 -4.01
C THR A 169 -25.89 -6.57 -5.04
N ASP A 170 -26.27 -6.48 -6.32
CA ASP A 170 -25.41 -6.91 -7.41
C ASP A 170 -24.33 -5.84 -7.68
N PRO A 171 -23.03 -6.18 -7.60
CA PRO A 171 -21.95 -5.23 -7.88
C PRO A 171 -21.94 -4.73 -9.34
N ALA A 172 -22.60 -5.44 -10.26
CA ALA A 172 -22.76 -5.06 -11.66
C ALA A 172 -23.99 -4.18 -11.92
N ALA A 173 -24.88 -3.99 -10.93
CA ALA A 173 -26.06 -3.13 -11.05
C ALA A 173 -25.63 -1.65 -11.13
N ALA A 174 -25.65 -1.10 -12.34
CA ALA A 174 -25.23 0.28 -12.60
C ALA A 174 -26.12 1.33 -11.90
N GLU A 175 -27.35 0.96 -11.59
CA GLU A 175 -28.35 1.80 -10.91
C GLU A 175 -28.18 1.83 -9.39
N ASP A 176 -27.38 0.95 -8.80
CA ASP A 176 -27.13 0.94 -7.36
C ASP A 176 -25.75 1.51 -6.98
N PRO A 177 -25.66 2.78 -6.61
CA PRO A 177 -24.38 3.41 -6.32
C PRO A 177 -23.87 3.14 -4.91
N ARG A 178 -24.63 2.45 -4.02
CA ARG A 178 -24.37 2.36 -2.58
C ARG A 178 -23.00 1.76 -2.25
N ALA A 179 -22.65 0.64 -2.86
CA ALA A 179 -21.36 -0.01 -2.62
C ALA A 179 -20.20 0.89 -3.05
N ARG A 180 -20.29 1.48 -4.24
CA ARG A 180 -19.27 2.38 -4.76
C ARG A 180 -19.15 3.65 -3.91
N ALA A 181 -20.27 4.22 -3.48
CA ALA A 181 -20.29 5.41 -2.62
C ALA A 181 -19.59 5.14 -1.27
N LEU A 182 -19.88 4.00 -0.62
CA LEU A 182 -19.24 3.62 0.65
C LEU A 182 -17.73 3.44 0.46
N VAL A 183 -17.30 2.70 -0.56
CA VAL A 183 -15.87 2.48 -0.83
C VAL A 183 -15.17 3.79 -1.16
N SER A 184 -15.73 4.61 -2.03
CA SER A 184 -15.13 5.91 -2.39
C SER A 184 -15.00 6.84 -1.19
N SER A 185 -16.03 6.89 -0.34
CA SER A 185 -16.02 7.70 0.88
C SER A 185 -14.97 7.18 1.88
N ALA A 186 -14.86 5.87 2.06
CA ALA A 186 -13.86 5.28 2.94
C ALA A 186 -12.42 5.55 2.45
N LEU A 187 -12.18 5.45 1.13
CA LEU A 187 -10.89 5.80 0.54
C LEU A 187 -10.57 7.30 0.69
N ALA A 188 -11.55 8.18 0.51
CA ALA A 188 -11.38 9.61 0.76
C ALA A 188 -11.04 9.90 2.24
N CYS A 189 -11.69 9.22 3.18
CA CYS A 189 -11.36 9.32 4.61
C CYS A 189 -9.92 8.84 4.89
N LYS A 190 -9.51 7.73 4.27
CA LYS A 190 -8.14 7.22 4.36
C LYS A 190 -7.13 8.26 3.84
N ASP A 191 -7.41 8.90 2.71
CA ASP A 191 -6.53 9.93 2.15
C ASP A 191 -6.43 11.15 3.06
N ALA A 192 -7.56 11.67 3.55
CA ALA A 192 -7.58 12.78 4.50
C ALA A 192 -6.82 12.45 5.80
N ALA A 193 -6.94 11.22 6.29
CA ALA A 193 -6.19 10.76 7.45
C ALA A 193 -4.68 10.68 7.17
N THR A 194 -4.29 10.22 5.98
CA THR A 194 -2.89 10.13 5.55
C THR A 194 -2.27 11.53 5.38
N ASP A 195 -3.00 12.48 4.81
CA ASP A 195 -2.59 13.89 4.72
C ASP A 195 -2.37 14.49 6.10
N ALA A 196 -3.32 14.29 7.03
CA ALA A 196 -3.21 14.77 8.41
C ALA A 196 -2.02 14.11 9.14
N TRP A 197 -1.78 12.81 8.90
CA TRP A 197 -0.66 12.08 9.48
C TRP A 197 0.69 12.62 9.02
N THR A 198 0.83 12.93 7.74
CA THR A 198 2.05 13.55 7.19
C THR A 198 2.23 14.98 7.69
N ALA A 199 1.14 15.76 7.77
CA ALA A 199 1.17 17.13 8.26
C ALA A 199 1.59 17.23 9.74
N CYS A 200 1.18 16.27 10.58
CA CYS A 200 1.58 16.22 11.99
C CYS A 200 2.87 15.42 12.24
N ASN A 201 3.65 15.08 11.20
CA ASN A 201 4.88 14.29 11.32
C ASN A 201 4.71 12.95 12.06
N GLY A 202 3.56 12.30 11.91
CA GLY A 202 3.28 11.04 12.58
C GLY A 202 2.98 11.16 14.08
N ALA A 203 2.86 12.38 14.62
CA ALA A 203 2.61 12.61 16.05
C ALA A 203 1.30 11.99 16.55
N VAL A 204 0.30 11.85 15.67
CA VAL A 204 -0.94 11.13 15.95
C VAL A 204 -0.94 9.83 15.15
N PRO A 205 -1.21 8.67 15.77
CA PRO A 205 -1.26 7.40 15.06
C PRO A 205 -2.25 7.43 13.89
N LEU A 206 -1.86 6.85 12.74
CA LEU A 206 -2.69 6.83 11.53
C LEU A 206 -4.06 6.19 11.79
N ALA A 207 -4.12 5.11 12.59
CA ALA A 207 -5.40 4.48 12.99
C ALA A 207 -6.38 5.47 13.62
N VAL A 208 -5.89 6.33 14.53
CA VAL A 208 -6.70 7.34 15.20
C VAL A 208 -7.22 8.39 14.20
N LEU A 209 -6.40 8.75 13.22
CA LEU A 209 -6.79 9.70 12.18
C LEU A 209 -7.82 9.11 11.22
N ILE A 210 -7.69 7.83 10.87
CA ILE A 210 -8.70 7.10 10.09
C ILE A 210 -10.02 7.02 10.86
N ASP A 211 -9.97 6.69 12.17
CA ASP A 211 -11.19 6.68 13.02
C ASP A 211 -11.88 8.04 13.04
N ARG A 212 -11.13 9.12 13.17
CA ARG A 212 -11.69 10.49 13.16
C ARG A 212 -12.31 10.84 11.81
N ALA A 213 -11.62 10.53 10.72
CA ALA A 213 -12.08 10.85 9.37
C ALA A 213 -13.35 10.06 9.02
N MET A 214 -13.37 8.75 9.29
CA MET A 214 -14.52 7.90 9.01
C MET A 214 -15.69 8.18 9.98
N GLY A 215 -15.39 8.49 11.24
CA GLY A 215 -16.39 8.86 12.24
C GLY A 215 -17.14 10.16 11.91
N ALA A 216 -16.49 11.11 11.24
CA ALA A 216 -17.12 12.36 10.82
C ALA A 216 -18.27 12.19 9.82
N LEU A 217 -18.34 11.05 9.11
CA LEU A 217 -19.40 10.74 8.15
C LEU A 217 -20.57 9.95 8.78
N THR A 218 -20.45 9.55 10.05
CA THR A 218 -21.47 8.76 10.77
C THR A 218 -21.98 9.46 12.01
N ALA A 219 -21.52 10.69 12.27
CA ALA A 219 -21.91 11.54 13.42
C ALA A 219 -23.31 12.18 13.23
#